data_3c96d3e64ab1bc1746555669c5861a55
#
_entry.id   3c96d3e64ab1bc1746555669c5861a55
#
_cell.length_a   1.000
_cell.length_b   1.000
_cell.length_c   1.000
_cell.angle_alpha   90.00
_cell.angle_beta   90.00
_cell.angle_gamma   90.00
#
_symmetry.space_group_name_H-M   'P 1'
#
loop_
_entity.id
_entity.type
_entity.pdbx_description
1 polymer ?
#
loop_
_entity_poly.entity_id
_entity_poly.type
_entity_poly.pdbx_seq_one_letter_code
_entity_poly.pdbx_strand_id
1 'polypeptide(L)'
;HGKANHMPEGLVDRLLLTRERIEGMAEGLRQLVSLEDPIGEVTGMKKRPNGLLIGQKRVPLGVVGIIYEARPNVTADAFGLCFKTGNVVILKGGSDALHSNEAIVNCIRETLGAHGVTENAIQLIADTSRETAAEFMKMNEYVDVLIPRGGKGLIKAVVNQSTIPVIETGTGNCH
;
A
#
# COMPACT_ATOMS: atom_id res chain seq x y z
N HIS A 1 1.01 -23.61 6.79
CA HIS A 1 1.63 -22.82 7.86
C HIS A 1 0.60 -22.46 8.94
N GLY A 2 -0.48 -21.76 8.64
CA GLY A 2 -1.48 -21.32 9.62
C GLY A 2 -2.15 -22.45 10.41
N LYS A 3 -2.52 -23.56 9.75
CA LYS A 3 -3.10 -24.74 10.43
C LYS A 3 -2.11 -25.44 11.38
N ALA A 4 -0.83 -25.48 11.03
CA ALA A 4 0.22 -26.05 11.88
C ALA A 4 0.52 -25.22 13.13
N ASN A 5 0.19 -23.93 13.11
CA ASN A 5 0.44 -23.00 14.22
C ASN A 5 -0.82 -22.71 15.06
N HIS A 6 -1.86 -23.56 14.97
CA HIS A 6 -3.11 -23.43 15.74
C HIS A 6 -3.77 -22.04 15.64
N MET A 7 -3.67 -21.39 14.49
CA MET A 7 -4.33 -20.11 14.25
C MET A 7 -5.86 -20.24 14.31
N PRO A 8 -6.58 -19.22 14.81
CA PRO A 8 -8.04 -19.16 14.75
C PRO A 8 -8.54 -19.31 13.30
N GLU A 9 -9.63 -20.05 13.10
CA GLU A 9 -10.19 -20.36 11.77
C GLU A 9 -10.42 -19.10 10.91
N GLY A 10 -10.94 -18.03 11.52
CA GLY A 10 -11.14 -16.75 10.82
C GLY A 10 -9.85 -16.07 10.35
N LEU A 11 -8.70 -16.35 11.00
CA LEU A 11 -7.40 -15.85 10.56
C LEU A 11 -6.86 -16.71 9.42
N VAL A 12 -7.01 -18.03 9.52
CA VAL A 12 -6.64 -18.97 8.44
C VAL A 12 -7.41 -18.68 7.17
N ASP A 13 -8.71 -18.39 7.26
CA ASP A 13 -9.52 -18.00 6.11
C ASP A 13 -9.02 -16.70 5.45
N ARG A 14 -8.65 -15.70 6.24
CA ARG A 14 -8.09 -14.44 5.71
C ARG A 14 -6.77 -14.61 4.96
N LEU A 15 -5.97 -15.61 5.33
CA LEU A 15 -4.68 -15.91 4.72
C LEU A 15 -4.80 -16.85 3.50
N LEU A 16 -5.94 -17.53 3.36
CA LEU A 16 -6.14 -18.52 2.32
C LEU A 16 -6.24 -17.85 0.94
N LEU A 17 -5.27 -18.12 0.07
CA LEU A 17 -5.30 -17.73 -1.34
C LEU A 17 -5.88 -18.88 -2.15
N THR A 18 -7.20 -18.86 -2.37
CA THR A 18 -7.85 -19.73 -3.35
C THR A 18 -7.66 -19.17 -4.76
N ARG A 19 -7.88 -20.00 -5.77
CA ARG A 19 -7.84 -19.57 -7.18
C ARG A 19 -8.78 -18.38 -7.41
N GLU A 20 -10.00 -18.44 -6.88
CA GLU A 20 -10.99 -17.37 -7.01
C GLU A 20 -10.51 -16.06 -6.36
N ARG A 21 -9.84 -16.13 -5.20
CA ARG A 21 -9.28 -14.94 -4.54
C ARG A 21 -8.13 -14.34 -5.33
N ILE A 22 -7.29 -15.17 -5.95
CA ILE A 22 -6.21 -14.73 -6.84
C ILE A 22 -6.79 -14.07 -8.10
N GLU A 23 -7.79 -14.71 -8.72
CA GLU A 23 -8.51 -14.13 -9.86
C GLU A 23 -9.20 -12.81 -9.50
N GLY A 24 -9.77 -12.70 -8.29
CA GLY A 24 -10.35 -11.46 -7.76
C GLY A 24 -9.31 -10.34 -7.59
N MET A 25 -8.10 -10.65 -7.11
CA MET A 25 -7.00 -9.67 -7.06
C MET A 25 -6.59 -9.20 -8.45
N ALA A 26 -6.46 -10.12 -9.40
CA ALA A 26 -6.13 -9.78 -10.78
C ALA A 26 -7.22 -8.92 -11.44
N GLU A 27 -8.50 -9.21 -11.16
CA GLU A 27 -9.61 -8.40 -11.64
C GLU A 27 -9.62 -7.00 -11.02
N GLY A 28 -9.31 -6.86 -9.73
CA GLY A 28 -9.12 -5.55 -9.09
C GLY A 28 -8.06 -4.71 -9.80
N LEU A 29 -6.91 -5.32 -10.16
CA LEU A 29 -5.87 -4.63 -10.94
C LEU A 29 -6.34 -4.24 -12.34
N ARG A 30 -7.13 -5.08 -13.04
CA ARG A 30 -7.71 -4.75 -14.35
C ARG A 30 -8.69 -3.58 -14.25
N GLN A 31 -9.49 -3.52 -13.20
CA GLN A 31 -10.40 -2.39 -12.95
C GLN A 31 -9.62 -1.09 -12.77
N LEU A 32 -8.49 -1.10 -12.07
CA LEU A 32 -7.63 0.08 -11.93
C LEU A 32 -7.12 0.59 -13.29
N VAL A 33 -6.85 -0.30 -14.26
CA VAL A 33 -6.43 0.10 -15.61
C VAL A 33 -7.50 0.95 -16.29
N SER A 34 -8.79 0.62 -16.08
CA SER A 34 -9.92 1.33 -16.70
C SER A 34 -10.23 2.70 -16.08
N LEU A 35 -9.70 2.99 -14.89
CA LEU A 35 -9.90 4.28 -14.25
C LEU A 35 -9.09 5.37 -14.95
N GLU A 36 -9.60 6.61 -14.90
CA GLU A 36 -8.87 7.78 -15.38
C GLU A 36 -7.54 7.95 -14.63
N ASP A 37 -6.53 8.49 -15.30
CA ASP A 37 -5.26 8.82 -14.68
C ASP A 37 -5.37 10.18 -13.97
N PRO A 38 -5.24 10.22 -12.64
CA PRO A 38 -5.34 11.47 -11.90
C PRO A 38 -4.10 12.36 -12.04
N ILE A 39 -2.97 11.83 -12.57
CA ILE A 39 -1.71 12.56 -12.65
C ILE A 39 -1.81 13.66 -13.69
N GLY A 40 -1.48 14.88 -13.28
CA GLY A 40 -1.51 16.04 -14.16
C GLY A 40 -2.87 16.71 -14.26
N GLU A 41 -3.93 16.16 -13.65
CA GLU A 41 -5.25 16.80 -13.57
C GLU A 41 -5.12 18.19 -12.93
N VAL A 42 -5.73 19.20 -13.56
CA VAL A 42 -5.84 20.57 -13.01
C VAL A 42 -7.21 20.72 -12.38
N THR A 43 -7.27 20.74 -11.04
CA THR A 43 -8.54 20.74 -10.29
C THR A 43 -9.16 22.12 -10.12
N GLY A 44 -8.44 23.17 -10.43
CA GLY A 44 -8.97 24.52 -10.37
C GLY A 44 -7.97 25.56 -10.83
N MET A 45 -8.48 26.66 -11.39
CA MET A 45 -7.67 27.80 -11.83
C MET A 45 -8.35 29.10 -11.43
N LYS A 46 -7.63 30.01 -10.77
CA LYS A 46 -8.17 31.28 -10.28
C LYS A 46 -7.26 32.44 -10.65
N LYS A 47 -7.81 33.49 -11.29
CA LYS A 47 -7.11 34.74 -11.51
C LYS A 47 -7.15 35.58 -10.23
N ARG A 48 -6.00 36.07 -9.82
CA ARG A 48 -5.86 36.96 -8.66
C ARG A 48 -6.02 38.41 -9.06
N PRO A 49 -6.31 39.36 -8.13
CA PRO A 49 -6.43 40.78 -8.44
C PRO A 49 -5.19 41.41 -9.12
N ASN A 50 -4.00 40.87 -8.82
CA ASN A 50 -2.74 41.30 -9.43
C ASN A 50 -2.49 40.70 -10.82
N GLY A 51 -3.47 39.97 -11.39
CA GLY A 51 -3.36 39.33 -12.70
C GLY A 51 -2.74 37.93 -12.71
N LEU A 52 -2.19 37.48 -11.60
CA LEU A 52 -1.60 36.12 -11.46
C LEU A 52 -2.65 35.05 -11.63
N LEU A 53 -2.35 33.99 -12.40
CA LEU A 53 -3.19 32.81 -12.58
C LEU A 53 -2.65 31.67 -11.72
N ILE A 54 -3.41 31.25 -10.71
CA ILE A 54 -3.04 30.18 -9.77
C ILE A 54 -3.92 28.97 -10.02
N GLY A 55 -3.29 27.81 -10.25
CA GLY A 55 -3.97 26.52 -10.42
C GLY A 55 -3.44 25.46 -9.45
N GLN A 56 -4.25 24.43 -9.23
CA GLN A 56 -3.86 23.20 -8.50
C GLN A 56 -3.72 22.07 -9.51
N LYS A 57 -2.57 21.42 -9.51
CA LYS A 57 -2.27 20.26 -10.35
C LYS A 57 -1.97 19.05 -9.48
N ARG A 58 -2.57 17.90 -9.78
CA ARG A 58 -2.29 16.64 -9.09
C ARG A 58 -0.92 16.09 -9.50
N VAL A 59 -0.14 15.67 -8.51
CA VAL A 59 1.18 15.05 -8.68
C VAL A 59 1.28 13.81 -7.80
N PRO A 60 2.18 12.85 -8.09
CA PRO A 60 2.45 11.72 -7.19
C PRO A 60 2.84 12.19 -5.78
N LEU A 61 2.53 11.38 -4.79
CA LEU A 61 2.99 11.59 -3.42
C LEU A 61 4.49 11.33 -3.27
N GLY A 62 5.02 10.39 -4.07
CA GLY A 62 6.40 9.94 -4.01
C GLY A 62 6.51 8.47 -3.57
N VAL A 63 7.16 8.22 -2.45
CA VAL A 63 7.31 6.89 -1.85
C VAL A 63 6.28 6.69 -0.75
N VAL A 64 5.38 5.75 -0.95
CA VAL A 64 4.30 5.42 -0.02
C VAL A 64 4.67 4.18 0.79
N GLY A 65 4.79 4.31 2.10
CA GLY A 65 4.94 3.19 3.01
C GLY A 65 3.58 2.66 3.47
N ILE A 66 3.37 1.34 3.39
CA ILE A 66 2.13 0.72 3.88
C ILE A 66 2.46 -0.34 4.92
N ILE A 67 1.96 -0.13 6.14
CA ILE A 67 2.08 -1.09 7.24
C ILE A 67 0.73 -1.79 7.41
N TYR A 68 0.68 -3.11 7.23
CA TYR A 68 -0.57 -3.84 7.23
C TYR A 68 -0.49 -5.20 7.93
N GLU A 69 -1.66 -5.70 8.34
CA GLU A 69 -1.83 -7.00 8.97
C GLU A 69 -2.11 -8.10 7.93
N ALA A 70 -2.45 -9.29 8.40
CA ALA A 70 -2.63 -10.55 7.67
C ALA A 70 -3.73 -10.52 6.59
N ARG A 71 -3.49 -9.83 5.47
CA ARG A 71 -4.35 -9.82 4.28
C ARG A 71 -3.51 -9.76 3.01
N PRO A 72 -3.19 -10.90 2.38
CA PRO A 72 -2.33 -10.92 1.18
C PRO A 72 -2.84 -10.07 0.01
N ASN A 73 -4.16 -9.94 -0.16
CA ASN A 73 -4.74 -9.11 -1.20
C ASN A 73 -4.34 -7.62 -1.10
N VAL A 74 -4.08 -7.13 0.11
CA VAL A 74 -3.62 -5.74 0.32
C VAL A 74 -2.32 -5.47 -0.43
N THR A 75 -1.45 -6.48 -0.58
CA THR A 75 -0.19 -6.37 -1.33
C THR A 75 -0.42 -5.97 -2.79
N ALA A 76 -1.35 -6.65 -3.47
CA ALA A 76 -1.69 -6.37 -4.87
C ALA A 76 -2.45 -5.05 -5.01
N ASP A 77 -3.44 -4.80 -4.14
CA ASP A 77 -4.26 -3.58 -4.15
C ASP A 77 -3.39 -2.34 -3.92
N ALA A 78 -2.50 -2.41 -2.92
CA ALA A 78 -1.58 -1.32 -2.58
C ALA A 78 -0.64 -0.99 -3.74
N PHE A 79 -0.05 -2.03 -4.36
CA PHE A 79 0.77 -1.83 -5.54
C PHE A 79 -0.01 -1.17 -6.67
N GLY A 80 -1.16 -1.73 -7.04
CA GLY A 80 -1.96 -1.22 -8.16
C GLY A 80 -2.34 0.26 -7.99
N LEU A 81 -2.81 0.65 -6.80
CA LEU A 81 -3.18 2.02 -6.51
C LEU A 81 -1.98 2.98 -6.52
N CYS A 82 -0.88 2.59 -5.89
CA CYS A 82 0.34 3.40 -5.89
C CYS A 82 0.94 3.54 -7.28
N PHE A 83 1.08 2.44 -8.00
CA PHE A 83 1.66 2.41 -9.34
C PHE A 83 0.82 3.20 -10.36
N LYS A 84 -0.51 3.04 -10.36
CA LYS A 84 -1.44 3.80 -11.20
C LYS A 84 -1.31 5.31 -11.00
N THR A 85 -0.99 5.73 -9.78
CA THR A 85 -0.84 7.14 -9.40
C THR A 85 0.61 7.62 -9.37
N GLY A 86 1.54 6.88 -10.02
CA GLY A 86 2.93 7.26 -10.19
C GLY A 86 3.79 7.20 -8.92
N ASN A 87 3.36 6.45 -7.91
CA ASN A 87 4.09 6.32 -6.65
C ASN A 87 4.85 4.98 -6.58
N VAL A 88 5.96 5.00 -5.85
CA VAL A 88 6.62 3.78 -5.38
C VAL A 88 5.95 3.32 -4.08
N VAL A 89 5.85 2.02 -3.86
CA VAL A 89 5.30 1.47 -2.63
C VAL A 89 6.30 0.60 -1.89
N ILE A 90 6.45 0.84 -0.58
CA ILE A 90 7.21 -0.01 0.35
C ILE A 90 6.21 -0.66 1.32
N LEU A 91 6.19 -1.98 1.32
CA LEU A 91 5.24 -2.79 2.06
C LEU A 91 5.89 -3.39 3.31
N LYS A 92 5.23 -3.28 4.44
CA LYS A 92 5.59 -3.94 5.70
C LYS A 92 4.38 -4.74 6.20
N GLY A 93 4.34 -6.01 5.84
CA GLY A 93 3.29 -6.94 6.26
C GLY A 93 3.53 -7.55 7.64
N GLY A 94 2.52 -8.22 8.18
CA GLY A 94 2.65 -9.08 9.36
C GLY A 94 3.30 -10.43 9.00
N SER A 95 3.80 -11.14 10.04
CA SER A 95 4.47 -12.44 9.91
C SER A 95 3.59 -13.52 9.29
N ASP A 96 2.29 -13.48 9.56
CA ASP A 96 1.36 -14.53 9.17
C ASP A 96 1.19 -14.68 7.66
N ALA A 97 1.35 -13.57 6.90
CA ALA A 97 1.17 -13.52 5.46
C ALA A 97 2.50 -13.38 4.68
N LEU A 98 3.66 -13.43 5.33
CA LEU A 98 4.95 -13.09 4.73
C LEU A 98 5.19 -13.84 3.42
N HIS A 99 5.10 -15.16 3.40
CA HIS A 99 5.35 -15.96 2.20
C HIS A 99 4.37 -15.67 1.05
N SER A 100 3.12 -15.40 1.38
CA SER A 100 2.13 -14.99 0.38
C SER A 100 2.45 -13.62 -0.20
N ASN A 101 2.85 -12.68 0.66
CA ASN A 101 3.25 -11.34 0.25
C ASN A 101 4.52 -11.38 -0.62
N GLU A 102 5.53 -12.18 -0.25
CA GLU A 102 6.74 -12.40 -1.04
C GLU A 102 6.42 -12.95 -2.43
N ALA A 103 5.55 -13.98 -2.51
CA ALA A 103 5.15 -14.56 -3.80
C ALA A 103 4.45 -13.53 -4.71
N ILE A 104 3.54 -12.72 -4.15
CA ILE A 104 2.84 -11.66 -4.90
C ILE A 104 3.83 -10.59 -5.36
N VAL A 105 4.70 -10.11 -4.46
CA VAL A 105 5.69 -9.07 -4.79
C VAL A 105 6.67 -9.56 -5.87
N ASN A 106 7.17 -10.79 -5.77
CA ASN A 106 8.07 -11.36 -6.76
C ASN A 106 7.40 -11.48 -8.13
N CYS A 107 6.15 -11.96 -8.20
CA CYS A 107 5.37 -12.01 -9.44
C CYS A 107 5.21 -10.62 -10.07
N ILE A 108 4.92 -9.59 -9.26
CA ILE A 108 4.80 -8.20 -9.73
C ILE A 108 6.14 -7.69 -10.24
N ARG A 109 7.23 -7.88 -9.50
CA ARG A 109 8.59 -7.44 -9.88
C ARG A 109 9.04 -8.08 -11.18
N GLU A 110 8.88 -9.39 -11.32
CA GLU A 110 9.19 -10.12 -12.56
C GLU A 110 8.39 -9.56 -13.75
N THR A 111 7.09 -9.28 -13.53
CA THR A 111 6.23 -8.69 -14.57
C THR A 111 6.70 -7.29 -14.95
N LEU A 112 7.04 -6.44 -13.99
CA LEU A 112 7.59 -5.10 -14.25
C LEU A 112 8.88 -5.17 -15.07
N GLY A 113 9.83 -6.02 -14.67
CA GLY A 113 11.09 -6.22 -15.38
C GLY A 113 10.88 -6.72 -16.82
N ALA A 114 9.97 -7.67 -17.03
CA ALA A 114 9.62 -8.17 -18.36
C ALA A 114 9.04 -7.09 -19.30
N HIS A 115 8.46 -6.03 -18.75
CA HIS A 115 7.92 -4.90 -19.50
C HIS A 115 8.84 -3.67 -19.51
N GLY A 116 10.10 -3.81 -19.06
CA GLY A 116 11.08 -2.72 -19.06
C GLY A 116 10.82 -1.64 -18.00
N VAL A 117 10.01 -1.94 -17.00
CA VAL A 117 9.73 -1.07 -15.86
C VAL A 117 10.61 -1.47 -14.69
N THR A 118 11.03 -0.48 -13.89
CA THR A 118 11.85 -0.76 -12.72
C THR A 118 11.13 -1.67 -11.71
N GLU A 119 11.77 -2.75 -11.33
CA GLU A 119 11.29 -3.66 -10.29
C GLU A 119 11.21 -2.96 -8.91
N ASN A 120 11.91 -1.85 -8.75
CA ASN A 120 11.92 -1.07 -7.51
C ASN A 120 10.64 -0.27 -7.27
N ALA A 121 9.69 -0.27 -8.20
CA ALA A 121 8.38 0.34 -8.00
C ALA A 121 7.58 -0.31 -6.85
N ILE A 122 7.92 -1.55 -6.47
CA ILE A 122 7.39 -2.24 -5.30
C ILE A 122 8.52 -2.86 -4.47
N GLN A 123 8.48 -2.65 -3.16
CA GLN A 123 9.42 -3.19 -2.19
C GLN A 123 8.67 -3.88 -1.05
N LEU A 124 9.23 -4.95 -0.50
CA LEU A 124 8.70 -5.64 0.68
C LEU A 124 9.79 -5.74 1.74
N ILE A 125 9.49 -5.28 2.94
CA ILE A 125 10.33 -5.49 4.11
C ILE A 125 10.06 -6.90 4.62
N ALA A 126 11.01 -7.81 4.46
CA ALA A 126 10.89 -9.22 4.82
C ALA A 126 10.98 -9.45 6.33
N ASP A 127 11.71 -8.61 7.05
CA ASP A 127 11.75 -8.68 8.51
C ASP A 127 10.41 -8.21 9.09
N THR A 128 9.72 -9.12 9.78
CA THR A 128 8.39 -8.88 10.34
C THR A 128 8.41 -8.39 11.78
N SER A 129 9.60 -8.15 12.37
CA SER A 129 9.76 -7.68 13.74
C SER A 129 9.08 -6.32 13.99
N ARG A 130 8.80 -6.05 15.27
CA ARG A 130 8.25 -4.74 15.70
C ARG A 130 9.31 -3.65 15.68
N GLU A 131 10.55 -4.04 15.90
CA GLU A 131 11.73 -3.17 15.86
C GLU A 131 11.89 -2.59 14.45
N THR A 132 11.89 -3.43 13.43
CA THR A 132 11.95 -2.99 12.03
C THR A 132 10.75 -2.14 11.63
N ALA A 133 9.55 -2.43 12.16
CA ALA A 133 8.40 -1.56 11.94
C ALA A 133 8.60 -0.18 12.57
N ALA A 134 9.19 -0.12 13.77
CA ALA A 134 9.48 1.15 14.45
C ALA A 134 10.57 1.97 13.74
N GLU A 135 11.57 1.31 13.17
CA GLU A 135 12.59 1.95 12.32
C GLU A 135 11.97 2.47 11.02
N PHE A 136 11.15 1.66 10.36
CA PHE A 136 10.47 2.05 9.12
C PHE A 136 9.62 3.31 9.31
N MET A 137 8.93 3.45 10.45
CA MET A 137 8.12 4.63 10.78
C MET A 137 8.93 5.93 10.95
N LYS A 138 10.26 5.85 10.95
CA LYS A 138 11.18 6.98 11.13
C LYS A 138 12.02 7.29 9.87
N MET A 139 11.82 6.55 8.79
CA MET A 139 12.58 6.70 7.54
C MET A 139 12.06 7.85 6.67
N ASN A 140 11.90 9.04 7.25
CA ASN A 140 11.40 10.23 6.55
C ASN A 140 12.34 10.78 5.47
N GLU A 141 13.59 10.31 5.37
CA GLU A 141 14.48 10.61 4.25
C GLU A 141 14.15 9.78 2.99
N TYR A 142 13.42 8.67 3.14
CA TYR A 142 13.14 7.72 2.06
C TYR A 142 11.65 7.51 1.80
N VAL A 143 10.78 7.88 2.73
CA VAL A 143 9.34 7.64 2.66
C VAL A 143 8.59 8.95 2.89
N ASP A 144 7.73 9.32 1.95
CA ASP A 144 7.00 10.58 1.96
C ASP A 144 5.71 10.50 2.79
N VAL A 145 5.07 9.33 2.84
CA VAL A 145 3.82 9.13 3.57
C VAL A 145 3.65 7.69 4.01
N LEU A 146 3.05 7.47 5.19
CA LEU A 146 2.67 6.16 5.69
C LEU A 146 1.15 5.98 5.71
N ILE A 147 0.71 4.78 5.35
CA ILE A 147 -0.70 4.37 5.40
C ILE A 147 -0.82 3.08 6.21
N PRO A 148 -1.29 3.14 7.46
CA PRO A 148 -1.57 1.93 8.25
C PRO A 148 -2.89 1.28 7.80
N ARG A 149 -2.88 -0.05 7.67
CA ARG A 149 -4.03 -0.88 7.28
C ARG A 149 -4.18 -2.06 8.24
N GLY A 150 -5.04 -1.96 9.23
CA GLY A 150 -5.23 -3.01 10.22
C GLY A 150 -6.17 -2.62 11.34
N GLY A 151 -6.03 -3.28 12.47
CA GLY A 151 -6.82 -2.98 13.67
C GLY A 151 -6.46 -1.63 14.30
N LYS A 152 -7.36 -1.15 15.16
CA LYS A 152 -7.21 0.13 15.88
C LYS A 152 -5.86 0.27 16.62
N GLY A 153 -5.32 -0.86 17.12
CA GLY A 153 -4.02 -0.89 17.81
C GLY A 153 -2.86 -0.52 16.88
N LEU A 154 -2.81 -1.13 15.68
CA LEU A 154 -1.80 -0.82 14.67
C LEU A 154 -1.89 0.63 14.22
N ILE A 155 -3.10 1.10 13.88
CA ILE A 155 -3.31 2.49 13.42
C ILE A 155 -2.81 3.48 14.47
N LYS A 156 -3.21 3.31 15.74
CA LYS A 156 -2.74 4.16 16.84
C LYS A 156 -1.21 4.11 17.04
N ALA A 157 -0.62 2.92 16.93
CA ALA A 157 0.83 2.77 17.07
C ALA A 157 1.57 3.55 15.97
N VAL A 158 1.13 3.44 14.71
CA VAL A 158 1.75 4.16 13.59
C VAL A 158 1.57 5.67 13.74
N VAL A 159 0.36 6.15 14.04
CA VAL A 159 0.08 7.59 14.22
C VAL A 159 0.92 8.19 15.34
N ASN A 160 1.09 7.47 16.47
CA ASN A 160 1.82 7.98 17.63
C ASN A 160 3.35 7.89 17.52
N GLN A 161 3.88 6.96 16.72
CA GLN A 161 5.32 6.67 16.69
C GLN A 161 6.01 7.16 15.41
N SER A 162 5.24 7.42 14.35
CA SER A 162 5.80 7.85 13.08
C SER A 162 6.31 9.30 13.12
N THR A 163 7.48 9.51 12.51
CA THR A 163 7.97 10.85 12.15
C THR A 163 7.60 11.22 10.70
N ILE A 164 7.13 10.23 9.93
CA ILE A 164 6.63 10.40 8.57
C ILE A 164 5.15 10.81 8.64
N PRO A 165 4.65 11.71 7.78
CA PRO A 165 3.23 12.00 7.66
C PRO A 165 2.38 10.74 7.50
N VAL A 166 1.28 10.61 8.25
CA VAL A 166 0.42 9.43 8.24
C VAL A 166 -0.95 9.80 7.67
N ILE A 167 -1.41 9.02 6.69
CA ILE A 167 -2.81 9.03 6.24
C ILE A 167 -3.51 7.88 6.98
N GLU A 168 -4.23 8.21 8.06
CA GLU A 168 -4.94 7.19 8.82
C GLU A 168 -6.31 6.88 8.21
N THR A 169 -6.68 5.61 8.25
CA THR A 169 -8.05 5.17 8.01
C THR A 169 -8.78 5.13 9.35
N GLY A 170 -9.87 5.85 9.48
CA GLY A 170 -10.69 5.81 10.68
C GLY A 170 -11.21 4.40 11.01
N THR A 171 -11.67 4.21 12.24
CA THR A 171 -12.45 3.01 12.59
C THR A 171 -13.79 3.09 11.88
N GLY A 172 -14.11 2.08 11.05
CA GLY A 172 -15.39 2.03 10.36
C GLY A 172 -16.55 2.06 11.36
N ASN A 173 -17.41 3.05 11.22
CA ASN A 173 -18.71 3.08 11.89
C ASN A 173 -19.74 2.56 10.87
N CYS A 174 -20.34 1.39 11.16
CA CYS A 174 -21.47 0.91 10.40
C CYS A 174 -22.71 1.64 10.93
N HIS A 175 -23.40 2.34 10.07
CA HIS A 175 -24.73 2.90 10.32
C HIS A 175 -25.78 2.03 9.65
#